data_a1cd5e23e6fb41d9f6f50b16ec86eb73
#
_entry.id   a1cd5e23e6fb41d9f6f50b16ec86eb73
#
_cell.length_a   1.000
_cell.length_b   1.000
_cell.length_c   1.000
_cell.angle_alpha   90.00
_cell.angle_beta   90.00
_cell.angle_gamma   90.00
#
_symmetry.space_group_name_H-M   'P 1'
#
loop_
_entity.id
_entity.type
_entity.pdbx_description
1 polymer ?
#
loop_
_entity_poly.entity_id
_entity_poly.type
_entity_poly.pdbx_seq_one_letter_code
_entity_poly.pdbx_strand_id
1 'polypeptide(L)'
;MIALRDQSNIYQAVEQHGYFSLHFVDRDRQQMIADFFKPENFNDQEINGYRYINSDNNLPLLADSPMIIEAQVREIIKIGDHLPVIGEVLSTHLRRDVEILTIEHTNWHYGG
;
A
#
# COMPACT_ATOMS: atom_id res chain seq x y z
N MET A 1 -7.23 -8.89 3.86
CA MET A 1 -8.28 -8.23 3.07
C MET A 1 -8.08 -6.72 3.12
N ILE A 2 -8.22 -6.06 2.00
CA ILE A 2 -8.26 -4.59 1.90
C ILE A 2 -9.58 -4.21 1.22
N ALA A 3 -10.02 -2.97 1.42
CA ALA A 3 -11.19 -2.43 0.73
C ALA A 3 -10.74 -1.22 -0.09
N LEU A 4 -11.02 -1.23 -1.37
CA LEU A 4 -10.62 -0.18 -2.30
C LEU A 4 -11.86 0.48 -2.90
N ARG A 5 -11.81 1.81 -3.01
CA ARG A 5 -12.89 2.55 -3.64
C ARG A 5 -13.03 2.14 -5.09
N ASP A 6 -14.28 1.84 -5.48
CA ASP A 6 -14.61 1.46 -6.86
C ASP A 6 -14.13 2.54 -7.85
N GLN A 7 -13.58 2.10 -8.98
CA GLN A 7 -13.05 2.95 -10.05
C GLN A 7 -11.88 3.87 -9.63
N SER A 8 -11.31 3.69 -8.45
CA SER A 8 -10.08 4.41 -8.11
C SER A 8 -8.89 3.88 -8.93
N ASN A 9 -7.87 4.72 -9.09
CA ASN A 9 -6.67 4.32 -9.82
C ASN A 9 -5.98 3.11 -9.17
N ILE A 10 -5.94 3.07 -7.85
CA ILE A 10 -5.34 1.96 -7.13
C ILE A 10 -6.15 0.67 -7.32
N TYR A 11 -7.48 0.76 -7.30
CA TYR A 11 -8.33 -0.40 -7.57
C TYR A 11 -8.05 -0.98 -8.96
N GLN A 12 -8.02 -0.12 -9.99
CA GLN A 12 -7.76 -0.55 -11.35
C GLN A 12 -6.39 -1.21 -11.49
N ALA A 13 -5.37 -0.63 -10.86
CA ALA A 13 -4.02 -1.19 -10.88
C ALA A 13 -3.97 -2.57 -10.20
N VAL A 14 -4.59 -2.72 -9.05
CA VAL A 14 -4.63 -3.99 -8.30
C VAL A 14 -5.40 -5.05 -9.09
N GLU A 15 -6.54 -4.69 -9.68
CA GLU A 15 -7.33 -5.61 -10.48
C GLU A 15 -6.55 -6.10 -11.70
N GLN A 16 -5.89 -5.20 -12.40
CA GLN A 16 -5.15 -5.53 -13.62
C GLN A 16 -3.89 -6.32 -13.33
N HIS A 17 -3.14 -5.94 -12.29
CA HIS A 17 -1.88 -6.60 -11.97
C HIS A 17 -2.08 -7.95 -11.27
N GLY A 18 -3.11 -8.06 -10.45
CA GLY A 18 -3.39 -9.29 -9.70
C GLY A 18 -2.54 -9.48 -8.45
N TYR A 19 -1.73 -8.50 -8.09
CA TYR A 19 -0.88 -8.49 -6.89
C TYR A 19 -0.92 -7.11 -6.26
N PHE A 20 -0.68 -7.06 -4.97
CA PHE A 20 -0.50 -5.78 -4.27
C PHE A 20 0.44 -5.93 -3.09
N SER A 21 1.01 -4.82 -2.66
CA SER A 21 1.81 -4.75 -1.44
C SER A 21 1.19 -3.77 -0.45
N LEU A 22 1.28 -4.12 0.83
CA LEU A 22 0.90 -3.27 1.94
C LEU A 22 2.15 -2.79 2.64
N HIS A 23 2.31 -1.49 2.73
CA HIS A 23 3.43 -0.84 3.39
C HIS A 23 2.97 -0.25 4.70
N PHE A 24 3.62 -0.64 5.79
CA PHE A 24 3.41 -0.02 7.09
C PHE A 24 4.43 1.09 7.27
N VAL A 25 4.11 2.08 8.09
CA VAL A 25 4.92 3.28 8.26
C VAL A 25 5.18 3.49 9.75
N ASP A 26 6.37 3.98 10.09
CA ASP A 26 6.74 4.33 11.46
C ASP A 26 5.77 5.38 12.01
N ARG A 27 5.45 5.29 13.29
CA ARG A 27 4.53 6.21 13.97
C ARG A 27 4.91 7.68 13.79
N ASP A 28 6.19 7.99 13.76
CA ASP A 28 6.71 9.36 13.65
C ASP A 28 6.94 9.82 12.20
N ARG A 29 6.51 9.02 11.21
CA ARG A 29 6.70 9.33 9.78
C ARG A 29 5.38 9.54 9.04
N GLN A 30 4.45 10.26 9.64
CA GLN A 30 3.15 10.59 9.02
C GLN A 30 3.32 11.28 7.66
N GLN A 31 4.36 12.10 7.50
CA GLN A 31 4.60 12.81 6.25
C GLN A 31 4.80 11.85 5.07
N MET A 32 5.37 10.68 5.30
CA MET A 32 5.54 9.67 4.25
C MET A 32 4.19 9.27 3.64
N ILE A 33 3.17 9.05 4.46
CA ILE A 33 1.83 8.74 3.96
C ILE A 33 1.22 9.95 3.23
N ALA A 34 1.36 11.16 3.79
CA ALA A 34 0.85 12.37 3.17
C ALA A 34 1.44 12.60 1.78
N ASP A 35 2.69 12.25 1.57
CA ASP A 35 3.35 12.37 0.27
C ASP A 35 2.73 11.45 -0.79
N PHE A 36 2.13 10.35 -0.37
CA PHE A 36 1.43 9.43 -1.27
C PHE A 36 -0.04 9.79 -1.52
N PHE A 37 -0.58 10.84 -0.88
CA PHE A 37 -1.86 11.42 -1.26
C PHE A 37 -1.76 12.24 -2.55
N LYS A 38 -0.56 12.61 -2.94
CA LYS A 38 -0.28 13.33 -4.18
C LYS A 38 -0.23 12.36 -5.36
N PRO A 39 -0.43 12.85 -6.60
CA PRO A 39 -0.23 12.00 -7.78
C PRO A 39 1.16 11.39 -7.79
N GLU A 40 1.24 10.16 -8.26
CA GLU A 40 2.52 9.45 -8.34
C GLU A 40 3.49 10.14 -9.29
N ASN A 41 4.71 10.30 -8.82
CA ASN A 41 5.85 10.77 -9.59
C ASN A 41 7.00 9.81 -9.33
N PHE A 42 7.30 8.96 -10.31
CA PHE A 42 8.30 7.91 -10.11
C PHE A 42 9.29 7.85 -11.28
N ASN A 43 10.47 7.35 -10.97
CA ASN A 43 11.52 6.98 -11.91
C ASN A 43 12.01 5.57 -11.57
N ASP A 44 13.16 5.17 -12.09
CA ASP A 44 13.71 3.82 -11.89
C ASP A 44 14.10 3.52 -10.43
N GLN A 45 14.21 4.54 -9.57
CA GLN A 45 14.75 4.41 -8.22
C GLN A 45 13.82 4.90 -7.13
N GLU A 46 12.92 5.84 -7.42
CA GLU A 46 12.11 6.53 -6.42
C GLU A 46 10.66 6.69 -6.86
N ILE A 47 9.75 6.61 -5.87
CA ILE A 47 8.35 6.99 -5.99
C ILE A 47 8.10 8.12 -4.99
N ASN A 48 7.67 9.28 -5.47
CA ASN A 48 7.39 10.46 -4.65
C ASN A 48 8.56 10.84 -3.71
N GLY A 49 9.80 10.62 -4.16
CA GLY A 49 11.01 10.89 -3.39
C GLY A 49 11.46 9.76 -2.47
N TYR A 50 10.75 8.63 -2.44
CA TYR A 50 11.09 7.47 -1.61
C TYR A 50 11.70 6.36 -2.45
N ARG A 51 12.84 5.85 -2.03
CA ARG A 51 13.55 4.78 -2.75
C ARG A 51 12.76 3.48 -2.68
N TYR A 52 12.79 2.72 -3.77
CA TYR A 52 12.15 1.41 -3.84
C TYR A 52 12.99 0.43 -4.66
N ILE A 53 12.70 -0.84 -4.48
CA ILE A 53 13.13 -1.93 -5.37
C ILE A 53 11.89 -2.70 -5.82
N ASN A 54 11.96 -3.33 -6.97
CA ASN A 54 10.90 -4.22 -7.42
C ASN A 54 11.11 -5.61 -6.84
N SER A 55 10.03 -6.22 -6.34
CA SER A 55 10.02 -7.61 -5.89
C SER A 55 9.92 -8.56 -7.08
N ASP A 56 10.02 -9.86 -6.81
CA ASP A 56 9.82 -10.91 -7.81
C ASP A 56 8.41 -10.87 -8.43
N ASN A 57 7.43 -10.34 -7.71
CA ASN A 57 6.07 -10.16 -8.19
C ASN A 57 5.89 -8.81 -8.90
N ASN A 58 6.97 -8.13 -9.20
CA ASN A 58 6.97 -6.82 -9.85
C ASN A 58 6.18 -5.75 -9.07
N LEU A 59 6.29 -5.78 -7.76
CA LEU A 59 5.71 -4.79 -6.85
C LEU A 59 6.82 -3.89 -6.31
N PRO A 60 6.60 -2.57 -6.25
CA PRO A 60 7.57 -1.67 -5.63
C PRO A 60 7.58 -1.87 -4.12
N LEU A 61 8.75 -2.11 -3.57
CA LEU A 61 8.97 -2.25 -2.14
C LEU A 61 9.76 -1.03 -1.64
N LEU A 62 9.10 -0.17 -0.87
CA LEU A 62 9.71 1.05 -0.35
C LEU A 62 10.79 0.72 0.67
N ALA A 63 11.99 1.26 0.48
CA ALA A 63 13.13 0.99 1.35
C ALA A 63 12.90 1.45 2.79
N ASP A 64 12.15 2.55 2.98
CA ASP A 64 11.92 3.14 4.29
C ASP A 64 10.76 2.50 5.07
N SER A 65 10.02 1.58 4.48
CA SER A 65 8.93 0.91 5.17
C SER A 65 9.47 -0.14 6.15
N PRO A 66 9.07 -0.09 7.44
CA PRO A 66 9.56 -1.08 8.43
C PRO A 66 8.99 -2.47 8.20
N MET A 67 7.80 -2.56 7.61
CA MET A 67 7.18 -3.84 7.29
C MET A 67 6.39 -3.73 5.99
N ILE A 68 6.53 -4.77 5.15
CA ILE A 68 5.81 -4.86 3.88
C ILE A 68 5.22 -6.26 3.77
N ILE A 69 3.98 -6.34 3.30
CA ILE A 69 3.30 -7.60 2.98
C ILE A 69 3.02 -7.60 1.48
N GLU A 70 3.43 -8.66 0.80
CA GLU A 70 3.05 -8.90 -0.59
C GLU A 70 1.93 -9.93 -0.66
N ALA A 71 0.93 -9.67 -1.47
CA ALA A 71 -0.23 -10.55 -1.61
C ALA A 71 -0.64 -10.70 -3.07
N GLN A 72 -1.18 -11.86 -3.38
CA GLN A 72 -1.82 -12.14 -4.65
C GLN A 72 -3.32 -12.02 -4.51
N VAL A 73 -3.97 -11.30 -5.42
CA VAL A 73 -5.43 -11.19 -5.44
C VAL A 73 -6.04 -12.56 -5.71
N ARG A 74 -6.96 -12.97 -4.84
CA ARG A 74 -7.73 -14.23 -4.99
C ARG A 74 -9.18 -13.98 -5.35
N GLU A 75 -9.76 -12.92 -4.81
CA GLU A 75 -11.17 -12.61 -5.05
C GLU A 75 -11.39 -11.11 -4.85
N ILE A 76 -12.26 -10.54 -5.66
CA ILE A 76 -12.75 -9.16 -5.49
C ILE A 76 -14.28 -9.24 -5.37
N ILE A 77 -14.82 -8.73 -4.28
CA ILE A 77 -16.26 -8.71 -4.04
C ILE A 77 -16.82 -7.39 -4.56
N LYS A 78 -17.53 -7.45 -5.68
CA LYS A 78 -17.99 -6.25 -6.40
C LYS A 78 -19.38 -5.82 -5.89
N ILE A 79 -19.45 -5.39 -4.64
CA ILE A 79 -20.68 -4.92 -4.00
C ILE A 79 -20.39 -3.57 -3.31
N GLY A 80 -21.20 -2.56 -3.63
CA GLY A 80 -21.07 -1.24 -3.02
C GLY A 80 -19.99 -0.36 -3.66
N ASP A 81 -19.60 0.68 -2.96
CA ASP A 81 -18.64 1.68 -3.43
C ASP A 81 -17.20 1.43 -2.95
N HIS A 82 -17.02 0.54 -2.00
CA HIS A 82 -15.72 0.06 -1.54
C HIS A 82 -15.70 -1.47 -1.70
N LEU A 83 -14.82 -1.94 -2.56
CA LEU A 83 -14.78 -3.34 -2.97
C LEU A 83 -13.75 -4.08 -2.11
N PRO A 84 -14.18 -5.09 -1.33
CA PRO A 84 -13.24 -5.96 -0.63
C PRO A 84 -12.38 -6.75 -1.62
N VAL A 85 -11.07 -6.69 -1.42
CA VAL A 85 -10.09 -7.46 -2.17
C VAL A 85 -9.47 -8.48 -1.21
N ILE A 86 -9.67 -9.76 -1.52
CA ILE A 86 -9.11 -10.86 -0.75
C ILE A 86 -7.78 -11.22 -1.38
N GLY A 87 -6.70 -11.05 -0.61
CA GLY A 87 -5.36 -11.40 -1.05
C GLY A 87 -4.78 -12.54 -0.22
N GLU A 88 -4.10 -13.45 -0.90
CA GLU A 88 -3.26 -14.45 -0.24
C GLU A 88 -1.89 -13.86 0.02
N VAL A 89 -1.43 -13.89 1.27
CA VAL A 89 -0.11 -13.41 1.62
C VAL A 89 0.94 -14.35 1.06
N LEU A 90 1.84 -13.82 0.22
CA LEU A 90 2.92 -14.56 -0.39
C LEU A 90 4.23 -14.41 0.37
N SER A 91 4.50 -13.19 0.83
CA SER A 91 5.72 -12.89 1.58
C SER A 91 5.53 -11.72 2.52
N THR A 92 6.34 -11.67 3.55
CA THR A 92 6.40 -10.58 4.51
C THR A 92 7.85 -10.15 4.69
N HIS A 93 8.05 -8.83 4.82
CA HIS A 93 9.37 -8.25 5.01
C HIS A 93 9.33 -7.41 6.29
N LEU A 94 9.79 -7.96 7.40
CA LEU A 94 9.97 -7.20 8.63
C LEU A 94 11.42 -6.72 8.67
N ARG A 95 11.61 -5.41 8.54
CA ARG A 95 12.94 -4.80 8.48
C ARG A 95 13.34 -4.13 9.77
N ARG A 96 12.37 -3.55 10.49
CA ARG A 96 12.60 -2.86 11.76
C ARG A 96 11.43 -3.12 12.70
N ASP A 97 11.72 -3.35 13.96
CA ASP A 97 10.74 -3.52 15.03
C ASP A 97 10.45 -2.15 15.64
N VAL A 98 9.46 -1.45 15.11
CA VAL A 98 9.09 -0.09 15.51
C VAL A 98 7.58 -0.01 15.68
N GLU A 99 7.13 1.02 16.40
CA GLU A 99 5.70 1.30 16.52
C GLU A 99 5.16 1.78 15.17
N ILE A 100 4.09 1.17 14.72
CA ILE A 100 3.47 1.45 13.43
C ILE A 100 2.46 2.60 13.57
N LEU A 101 2.46 3.49 12.60
CA LEU A 101 1.48 4.57 12.52
C LEU A 101 0.09 4.01 12.27
N THR A 102 -0.86 4.43 13.09
CA THR A 102 -2.28 4.14 12.90
C THR A 102 -3.05 5.45 12.74
N ILE A 103 -4.28 5.38 12.24
CA ILE A 103 -5.09 6.58 12.01
C ILE A 103 -5.33 7.39 13.29
N GLU A 104 -5.39 6.73 14.44
CA GLU A 104 -5.58 7.41 15.73
C GLU A 104 -4.40 8.28 16.14
N HIS A 105 -3.21 8.05 15.58
CA HIS A 105 -2.04 8.90 15.78
C HIS A 105 -2.05 10.16 14.90
N THR A 106 -3.05 10.31 14.06
CA THR A 106 -3.14 11.40 13.08
C THR A 106 -4.37 12.25 13.37
N ASN A 107 -4.47 13.41 12.69
CA ASN A 107 -5.68 14.23 12.67
C ASN A 107 -6.59 13.84 11.48
N TRP A 108 -6.26 12.81 10.77
CA TRP A 108 -7.03 12.37 9.61
C TRP A 108 -8.26 11.57 10.03
N HIS A 109 -9.31 11.72 9.25
CA HIS A 109 -10.52 10.93 9.40
C HIS A 109 -10.75 10.14 8.12
N TYR A 110 -11.20 8.91 8.27
CA TYR A 110 -11.59 8.11 7.13
C TYR A 110 -12.89 8.70 6.55
N GLY A 111 -12.79 9.26 5.35
CA GLY A 111 -13.91 9.93 4.69
C GLY A 111 -14.58 9.14 3.57
N GLY A 112 -14.20 7.91 3.43
CA GLY A 112 -14.75 7.06 2.39
C GLY A 112 -14.20 7.37 1.03
#